data_9c59621841bf9d2cc82d4e2df2581e54
#
_entry.id   9c59621841bf9d2cc82d4e2df2581e54
#
_cell.length_a   1.000
_cell.length_b   1.000
_cell.length_c   1.000
_cell.angle_alpha   90.00
_cell.angle_beta   90.00
_cell.angle_gamma   90.00
#
_symmetry.space_group_name_H-M   'P 1'
#
loop_
_entity.id
_entity.type
_entity.pdbx_description
1 polymer ?
#
loop_
_entity_poly.entity_id
_entity_poly.type
_entity_poly.pdbx_seq_one_letter_code
_entity_poly.pdbx_strand_id
1 'polypeptide(L)'
;MESYSISDVIRLLGLPPAPAGRLSYYIPCPCCDSGRDRHMNINLQKDVFRCPRCGEAGGIFDLYSLYTGTPRAQVKAALAEKLGAGFHSSYVPPEPEDCPLTDVATRHTTYSALSNLLTLSQDHRENLLSRGLSDEEITRLRYRTTPVMGHTAIAKQLQDQGCYLAGVPGFFRTEDGNWALTGLPRGILIPVRNVCGQIQGLQLRKDNSVKRKFRWVSSMGEKDGCGAECWTHLAGPATDTLILTEGPMKADVIHALTGLSVLAVPGVNGLSQLSETLSDLQRNHGLEGIKTAFDMDYTSNYHVQAGYAALYTLLDKLDLTYSTYLWDPRYKGLDDYIWESLLHKQRAN
;
A
#
# COMPACT_ATOMS: atom_id res chain seq x y z
N MET A 1 -23.23 -20.24 4.89
CA MET A 1 -22.40 -19.02 5.05
C MET A 1 -23.32 -17.83 4.83
N GLU A 2 -23.45 -16.95 5.80
CA GLU A 2 -24.27 -15.74 5.69
C GLU A 2 -23.61 -14.81 4.68
N SER A 3 -24.32 -14.50 3.59
CA SER A 3 -23.83 -13.65 2.51
C SER A 3 -24.67 -12.36 2.51
N TYR A 4 -24.06 -11.23 2.83
CA TYR A 4 -24.66 -9.91 2.70
C TYR A 4 -24.32 -9.34 1.32
N SER A 5 -25.24 -8.54 0.75
CA SER A 5 -24.99 -7.77 -0.47
C SER A 5 -24.64 -6.32 -0.15
N ILE A 6 -24.02 -5.61 -1.08
CA ILE A 6 -23.77 -4.18 -0.94
C ILE A 6 -25.09 -3.39 -0.88
N SER A 7 -26.16 -3.91 -1.49
CA SER A 7 -27.53 -3.36 -1.39
C SER A 7 -28.08 -3.37 0.02
N ASP A 8 -27.78 -4.43 0.81
CA ASP A 8 -28.23 -4.52 2.20
C ASP A 8 -27.52 -3.46 3.06
N VAL A 9 -26.23 -3.26 2.84
CA VAL A 9 -25.46 -2.22 3.52
C VAL A 9 -25.93 -0.82 3.14
N ILE A 10 -26.20 -0.56 1.85
CA ILE A 10 -26.76 0.70 1.38
C ILE A 10 -28.07 1.03 2.09
N ARG A 11 -28.97 0.05 2.19
CA ARG A 11 -30.27 0.19 2.89
C ARG A 11 -30.05 0.41 4.38
N LEU A 12 -29.18 -0.36 5.02
CA LEU A 12 -28.87 -0.23 6.45
C LEU A 12 -28.28 1.16 6.79
N LEU A 13 -27.50 1.71 5.91
CA LEU A 13 -26.86 3.02 6.08
C LEU A 13 -27.74 4.19 5.63
N GLY A 14 -28.96 3.93 5.11
CA GLY A 14 -29.84 4.98 4.59
C GLY A 14 -29.27 5.74 3.38
N LEU A 15 -28.39 5.09 2.62
CA LEU A 15 -27.77 5.69 1.43
C LEU A 15 -28.74 5.69 0.24
N PRO A 16 -28.56 6.59 -0.76
CA PRO A 16 -29.41 6.65 -1.93
C PRO A 16 -29.49 5.28 -2.62
N PRO A 17 -30.72 4.75 -2.84
CA PRO A 17 -30.90 3.49 -3.53
C PRO A 17 -30.57 3.58 -5.01
N ALA A 18 -30.31 2.43 -5.63
CA ALA A 18 -30.09 2.35 -7.06
C ALA A 18 -31.35 2.77 -7.82
N PRO A 19 -31.26 3.54 -8.92
CA PRO A 19 -32.36 3.72 -9.85
C PRO A 19 -32.81 2.38 -10.43
N ALA A 20 -34.12 2.25 -10.72
CA ALA A 20 -34.68 1.01 -11.26
C ALA A 20 -33.93 0.53 -12.51
N GLY A 21 -33.59 -0.77 -12.54
CA GLY A 21 -32.89 -1.40 -13.67
C GLY A 21 -31.40 -1.09 -13.81
N ARG A 22 -30.80 -0.33 -12.88
CA ARG A 22 -29.35 -0.06 -12.91
C ARG A 22 -28.60 -0.95 -11.94
N LEU A 23 -27.59 -1.62 -12.45
CA LEU A 23 -26.65 -2.44 -11.67
C LEU A 23 -25.44 -1.64 -11.16
N SER A 24 -25.26 -0.40 -11.64
CA SER A 24 -24.19 0.50 -11.21
C SER A 24 -24.69 1.94 -11.20
N TYR A 25 -24.36 2.70 -10.13
CA TYR A 25 -24.80 4.08 -9.97
C TYR A 25 -23.86 4.86 -9.06
N TYR A 26 -24.06 6.18 -8.95
CA TYR A 26 -23.19 7.05 -8.19
C TYR A 26 -23.89 7.65 -6.97
N ILE A 27 -23.17 7.68 -5.83
CA ILE A 27 -23.58 8.32 -4.58
C ILE A 27 -22.50 9.30 -4.10
N PRO A 28 -22.82 10.20 -3.13
CA PRO A 28 -21.81 11.03 -2.49
C PRO A 28 -20.76 10.18 -1.79
N CYS A 29 -19.49 10.60 -1.83
CA CYS A 29 -18.40 9.94 -1.14
C CYS A 29 -18.12 10.62 0.20
N PRO A 30 -18.13 9.91 1.34
CA PRO A 30 -17.89 10.51 2.66
C PRO A 30 -16.45 10.99 2.87
N CYS A 31 -15.51 10.57 2.03
CA CYS A 31 -14.11 10.99 2.08
C CYS A 31 -13.81 12.22 1.21
N CYS A 32 -14.73 12.56 0.31
CA CYS A 32 -14.59 13.74 -0.54
C CYS A 32 -15.54 14.80 0.00
N ASP A 33 -15.07 15.82 0.60
CA ASP A 33 -15.75 16.87 1.38
C ASP A 33 -16.83 17.70 0.63
N SER A 34 -17.42 17.16 -0.41
CA SER A 34 -18.47 17.81 -1.19
C SER A 34 -19.77 17.01 -1.15
N GLY A 35 -20.59 17.23 -0.11
CA GLY A 35 -21.88 16.56 0.09
C GLY A 35 -22.93 16.72 -1.03
N ARG A 36 -22.57 17.26 -2.18
CA ARG A 36 -23.45 17.46 -3.33
C ARG A 36 -23.06 16.65 -4.56
N ASP A 37 -21.81 16.29 -4.75
CA ASP A 37 -21.34 15.61 -5.95
C ASP A 37 -21.38 14.09 -5.79
N ARG A 38 -22.13 13.42 -6.64
CA ARG A 38 -22.23 11.96 -6.68
C ARG A 38 -21.13 11.41 -7.57
N HIS A 39 -20.00 11.01 -6.99
CA HIS A 39 -18.85 10.49 -7.77
C HIS A 39 -18.32 9.14 -7.25
N MET A 40 -18.83 8.62 -6.13
CA MET A 40 -18.51 7.27 -5.69
C MET A 40 -19.44 6.29 -6.40
N ASN A 41 -18.88 5.46 -7.27
CA ASN A 41 -19.59 4.42 -7.98
C ASN A 41 -19.87 3.25 -7.05
N ILE A 42 -21.11 2.77 -7.05
CA ILE A 42 -21.55 1.50 -6.45
C ILE A 42 -21.84 0.54 -7.58
N ASN A 43 -21.26 -0.64 -7.54
CA ASN A 43 -21.57 -1.74 -8.46
C ASN A 43 -22.29 -2.85 -7.67
N LEU A 44 -23.59 -3.00 -7.94
CA LEU A 44 -24.46 -3.96 -7.24
C LEU A 44 -24.20 -5.40 -7.67
N GLN A 45 -23.71 -5.59 -8.89
CA GLN A 45 -23.44 -6.90 -9.44
C GLN A 45 -22.16 -7.50 -8.84
N LYS A 46 -21.16 -6.64 -8.59
CA LYS A 46 -19.86 -7.04 -8.04
C LYS A 46 -19.77 -6.85 -6.52
N ASP A 47 -20.80 -6.33 -5.88
CA ASP A 47 -20.81 -5.97 -4.44
C ASP A 47 -19.60 -5.11 -4.01
N VAL A 48 -19.21 -4.15 -4.86
CA VAL A 48 -18.07 -3.27 -4.62
C VAL A 48 -18.43 -1.81 -4.83
N PHE A 49 -17.62 -0.93 -4.25
CA PHE A 49 -17.66 0.50 -4.52
C PHE A 49 -16.28 1.05 -4.88
N ARG A 50 -16.28 2.15 -5.62
CA ARG A 50 -15.07 2.90 -5.95
C ARG A 50 -15.35 4.39 -6.10
N CYS A 51 -14.55 5.21 -5.46
CA CYS A 51 -14.54 6.65 -5.68
C CYS A 51 -13.33 7.04 -6.55
N PRO A 52 -13.52 7.49 -7.80
CA PRO A 52 -12.40 7.88 -8.66
C PRO A 52 -11.69 9.16 -8.16
N ARG A 53 -12.36 9.97 -7.31
CA ARG A 53 -11.80 11.25 -6.84
C ARG A 53 -10.81 11.08 -5.70
N CYS A 54 -11.12 10.27 -4.67
CA CYS A 54 -10.21 10.02 -3.55
C CYS A 54 -9.56 8.63 -3.60
N GLY A 55 -9.94 7.77 -4.56
CA GLY A 55 -9.42 6.42 -4.71
C GLY A 55 -9.95 5.41 -3.71
N GLU A 56 -10.85 5.80 -2.78
CA GLU A 56 -11.47 4.84 -1.88
C GLU A 56 -12.25 3.79 -2.66
N ALA A 57 -11.99 2.52 -2.36
CA ALA A 57 -12.63 1.40 -3.01
C ALA A 57 -12.68 0.21 -2.04
N GLY A 58 -13.63 -0.70 -2.23
CA GLY A 58 -13.74 -1.90 -1.41
C GLY A 58 -15.04 -2.64 -1.62
N GLY A 59 -15.23 -3.68 -0.83
CA GLY A 59 -16.45 -4.46 -0.80
C GLY A 59 -17.43 -4.02 0.31
N ILE A 60 -18.35 -4.91 0.63
CA ILE A 60 -19.43 -4.72 1.59
C ILE A 60 -18.92 -4.23 2.96
N PHE A 61 -17.91 -4.90 3.50
CA PHE A 61 -17.38 -4.58 4.83
C PHE A 61 -16.61 -3.25 4.83
N ASP A 62 -15.95 -2.92 3.73
CA ASP A 62 -15.23 -1.66 3.58
C ASP A 62 -16.21 -0.49 3.48
N LEU A 63 -17.33 -0.66 2.76
CA LEU A 63 -18.40 0.35 2.68
C LEU A 63 -19.00 0.65 4.06
N TYR A 64 -19.34 -0.39 4.82
CA TYR A 64 -19.89 -0.22 6.16
C TYR A 64 -18.89 0.47 7.10
N SER A 65 -17.63 0.01 7.11
CA SER A 65 -16.54 0.61 7.88
C SER A 65 -16.33 2.08 7.52
N LEU A 66 -16.40 2.41 6.23
CA LEU A 66 -16.19 3.76 5.70
C LEU A 66 -17.24 4.76 6.24
N TYR A 67 -18.51 4.36 6.27
CA TYR A 67 -19.62 5.23 6.70
C TYR A 67 -19.84 5.26 8.22
N THR A 68 -19.52 4.18 8.93
CA THR A 68 -19.78 4.07 10.37
C THR A 68 -18.56 4.31 11.25
N GLY A 69 -17.37 4.26 10.68
CA GLY A 69 -16.12 4.28 11.45
C GLY A 69 -15.84 2.96 12.20
N THR A 70 -16.69 1.95 12.07
CA THR A 70 -16.51 0.64 12.71
C THR A 70 -15.22 -0.02 12.19
N PRO A 71 -14.32 -0.50 13.06
CA PRO A 71 -13.15 -1.25 12.63
C PRO A 71 -13.53 -2.45 11.78
N ARG A 72 -12.84 -2.66 10.64
CA ARG A 72 -13.19 -3.71 9.65
C ARG A 72 -13.34 -5.11 10.27
N ALA A 73 -12.51 -5.43 11.27
CA ALA A 73 -12.57 -6.72 11.98
C ALA A 73 -13.91 -6.92 12.74
N GLN A 74 -14.58 -5.85 13.13
CA GLN A 74 -15.85 -5.87 13.88
C GLN A 74 -17.07 -5.75 12.97
N VAL A 75 -16.90 -5.38 11.70
CA VAL A 75 -18.01 -5.12 10.77
C VAL A 75 -18.88 -6.36 10.56
N LYS A 76 -18.27 -7.56 10.46
CA LYS A 76 -19.03 -8.80 10.28
C LYS A 76 -20.01 -9.05 11.43
N ALA A 77 -19.56 -8.86 12.67
CA ALA A 77 -20.41 -9.01 13.85
C ALA A 77 -21.49 -7.92 13.89
N ALA A 78 -21.15 -6.67 13.59
CA ALA A 78 -22.10 -5.56 13.55
C ALA A 78 -23.18 -5.73 12.47
N LEU A 79 -22.83 -6.29 11.31
CA LEU A 79 -23.81 -6.60 10.25
C LEU A 79 -24.72 -7.77 10.65
N ALA A 80 -24.18 -8.82 11.27
CA ALA A 80 -24.95 -9.95 11.76
C ALA A 80 -25.97 -9.51 12.82
N GLU A 81 -25.59 -8.63 13.73
CA GLU A 81 -26.48 -8.07 14.75
C GLU A 81 -27.64 -7.24 14.15
N LYS A 82 -27.33 -6.42 13.12
CA LYS A 82 -28.30 -5.45 12.57
C LYS A 82 -29.17 -6.01 11.46
N LEU A 83 -28.67 -6.94 10.66
CA LEU A 83 -29.40 -7.52 9.52
C LEU A 83 -30.01 -8.90 9.84
N GLY A 84 -29.62 -9.53 10.95
CA GLY A 84 -30.08 -10.86 11.33
C GLY A 84 -29.48 -11.97 10.46
N ALA A 85 -29.69 -13.24 10.87
CA ALA A 85 -29.14 -14.44 10.24
C ALA A 85 -29.92 -14.92 8.99
N GLY A 86 -30.57 -14.04 8.23
CA GLY A 86 -31.56 -14.46 7.23
C GLY A 86 -31.47 -13.85 5.84
N PHE A 87 -30.41 -13.15 5.48
CA PHE A 87 -30.29 -12.58 4.13
C PHE A 87 -29.44 -13.48 3.22
N HIS A 88 -30.12 -14.09 2.23
CA HIS A 88 -29.45 -14.80 1.13
C HIS A 88 -29.32 -13.87 -0.07
N SER A 89 -28.11 -13.47 -0.42
CA SER A 89 -27.81 -13.02 -1.78
C SER A 89 -27.61 -14.25 -2.64
N SER A 90 -28.41 -14.42 -3.67
CA SER A 90 -28.27 -15.51 -4.66
C SER A 90 -27.17 -15.21 -5.71
N TYR A 91 -26.49 -14.09 -5.57
CA TYR A 91 -25.39 -13.69 -6.48
C TYR A 91 -24.06 -14.16 -5.90
N VAL A 92 -23.47 -15.16 -6.52
CA VAL A 92 -22.05 -15.50 -6.40
C VAL A 92 -21.35 -14.71 -7.50
N PRO A 93 -20.55 -13.67 -7.18
CA PRO A 93 -19.73 -13.03 -8.21
C PRO A 93 -18.88 -14.14 -8.85
N PRO A 94 -18.73 -14.16 -10.19
CA PRO A 94 -17.67 -14.98 -10.76
C PRO A 94 -16.37 -14.52 -10.08
N GLU A 95 -15.61 -15.46 -9.54
CA GLU A 95 -14.27 -15.14 -9.04
C GLU A 95 -13.53 -14.47 -10.21
N PRO A 96 -12.97 -13.27 -10.02
CA PRO A 96 -12.12 -12.70 -11.03
C PRO A 96 -11.04 -13.74 -11.29
N GLU A 97 -10.84 -14.14 -12.53
CA GLU A 97 -9.64 -14.87 -12.92
C GLU A 97 -8.48 -13.88 -12.78
N ASP A 98 -7.99 -13.73 -11.53
CA ASP A 98 -6.82 -12.91 -11.26
C ASP A 98 -5.64 -13.51 -12.02
N CYS A 99 -5.02 -12.69 -12.84
CA CYS A 99 -3.79 -13.09 -13.51
C CYS A 99 -2.73 -13.41 -12.43
N PRO A 100 -2.08 -14.58 -12.46
CA PRO A 100 -1.07 -14.90 -11.47
C PRO A 100 0.05 -13.87 -11.49
N LEU A 101 0.60 -13.60 -10.31
CA LEU A 101 1.72 -12.66 -10.14
C LEU A 101 2.91 -13.18 -10.99
N THR A 102 3.45 -12.32 -11.86
CA THR A 102 4.64 -12.66 -12.65
C THR A 102 5.91 -12.62 -11.79
N ASP A 103 7.02 -13.14 -12.29
CA ASP A 103 8.31 -13.15 -11.61
C ASP A 103 8.82 -11.72 -11.31
N VAL A 104 9.72 -11.61 -10.33
CA VAL A 104 10.21 -10.32 -9.87
C VAL A 104 11.09 -9.59 -10.91
N ALA A 105 11.79 -10.30 -11.78
CA ALA A 105 12.63 -9.71 -12.81
C ALA A 105 11.77 -9.00 -13.87
N THR A 106 10.67 -9.63 -14.27
CA THR A 106 9.66 -9.04 -15.16
C THR A 106 9.01 -7.80 -14.52
N ARG A 107 8.59 -7.89 -13.26
CA ARG A 107 8.05 -6.74 -12.51
C ARG A 107 9.07 -5.61 -12.41
N HIS A 108 10.32 -5.91 -12.08
CA HIS A 108 11.40 -4.93 -11.99
C HIS A 108 11.62 -4.19 -13.32
N THR A 109 11.70 -4.92 -14.42
CA THR A 109 11.86 -4.35 -15.77
C THR A 109 10.70 -3.42 -16.10
N THR A 110 9.47 -3.86 -15.89
CA THR A 110 8.25 -3.09 -16.19
C THR A 110 8.14 -1.84 -15.31
N TYR A 111 8.36 -1.95 -14.00
CA TYR A 111 8.30 -0.79 -13.10
C TYR A 111 9.45 0.18 -13.31
N SER A 112 10.62 -0.30 -13.71
CA SER A 112 11.76 0.55 -14.08
C SER A 112 11.44 1.37 -15.34
N ALA A 113 10.89 0.73 -16.36
CA ALA A 113 10.42 1.41 -17.57
C ALA A 113 9.28 2.39 -17.27
N LEU A 114 8.29 2.00 -16.46
CA LEU A 114 7.22 2.90 -16.00
C LEU A 114 7.80 4.14 -15.31
N SER A 115 8.79 3.96 -14.43
CA SER A 115 9.43 5.08 -13.73
C SER A 115 10.13 6.05 -14.68
N ASN A 116 10.62 5.57 -15.84
CA ASN A 116 11.23 6.44 -16.84
C ASN A 116 10.20 7.26 -17.63
N LEU A 117 8.95 6.78 -17.74
CA LEU A 117 7.85 7.49 -18.41
C LEU A 117 7.18 8.52 -17.50
N LEU A 118 7.27 8.34 -16.18
CA LEU A 118 6.63 9.23 -15.21
C LEU A 118 7.57 10.33 -14.74
N THR A 119 7.00 11.46 -14.34
CA THR A 119 7.72 12.59 -13.73
C THR A 119 7.45 12.66 -12.22
N LEU A 120 8.29 13.38 -11.51
CA LEU A 120 8.04 13.79 -10.13
C LEU A 120 7.64 15.26 -10.12
N SER A 121 6.46 15.58 -9.59
CA SER A 121 6.01 16.96 -9.47
C SER A 121 6.83 17.73 -8.44
N GLN A 122 6.90 19.06 -8.60
CA GLN A 122 7.75 19.92 -7.77
C GLN A 122 7.41 19.84 -6.28
N ASP A 123 6.13 19.84 -5.93
CA ASP A 123 5.66 19.72 -4.55
C ASP A 123 6.01 18.37 -3.92
N HIS A 124 5.97 17.28 -4.68
CA HIS A 124 6.44 15.97 -4.22
C HIS A 124 7.96 15.93 -4.04
N ARG A 125 8.70 16.55 -4.96
CA ARG A 125 10.15 16.68 -4.82
C ARG A 125 10.51 17.46 -3.56
N GLU A 126 9.88 18.60 -3.31
CA GLU A 126 10.07 19.41 -2.10
C GLU A 126 9.71 18.63 -0.83
N ASN A 127 8.64 17.83 -0.87
CA ASN A 127 8.28 16.94 0.25
C ASN A 127 9.35 15.88 0.55
N LEU A 128 9.99 15.31 -0.47
CA LEU A 128 11.07 14.34 -0.28
C LEU A 128 12.36 15.00 0.21
N LEU A 129 12.72 16.17 -0.31
CA LEU A 129 13.85 16.97 0.16
C LEU A 129 13.68 17.38 1.64
N SER A 130 12.47 17.81 2.03
CA SER A 130 12.17 18.18 3.43
C SER A 130 12.29 17.02 4.42
N ARG A 131 12.34 15.77 3.91
CA ARG A 131 12.59 14.55 4.71
C ARG A 131 14.05 14.14 4.76
N GLY A 132 14.94 14.88 4.09
CA GLY A 132 16.37 14.62 4.09
C GLY A 132 16.90 13.82 2.92
N LEU A 133 16.07 13.47 1.92
CA LEU A 133 16.59 12.88 0.68
C LEU A 133 17.22 13.96 -0.20
N SER A 134 18.37 13.69 -0.80
CA SER A 134 18.95 14.54 -1.85
C SER A 134 18.31 14.28 -3.22
N ASP A 135 18.58 15.16 -4.18
CA ASP A 135 18.10 14.97 -5.56
C ASP A 135 18.68 13.72 -6.21
N GLU A 136 19.94 13.40 -5.92
CA GLU A 136 20.58 12.16 -6.37
C GLU A 136 19.85 10.95 -5.81
N GLU A 137 19.53 10.95 -4.50
CA GLU A 137 18.79 9.87 -3.87
C GLU A 137 17.36 9.73 -4.42
N ILE A 138 16.64 10.82 -4.57
CA ILE A 138 15.30 10.83 -5.17
C ILE A 138 15.32 10.22 -6.58
N THR A 139 16.33 10.58 -7.37
CA THR A 139 16.51 10.06 -8.74
C THR A 139 16.86 8.57 -8.72
N ARG A 140 17.82 8.15 -7.89
CA ARG A 140 18.26 6.76 -7.72
C ARG A 140 17.12 5.85 -7.24
N LEU A 141 16.34 6.33 -6.28
CA LEU A 141 15.22 5.61 -5.68
C LEU A 141 14.00 5.54 -6.61
N ARG A 142 13.95 6.38 -7.66
CA ARG A 142 12.90 6.43 -8.68
C ARG A 142 11.53 6.79 -8.14
N TYR A 143 11.45 7.70 -7.16
CA TYR A 143 10.18 8.26 -6.72
C TYR A 143 9.50 9.02 -7.86
N ARG A 144 8.19 8.84 -8.05
CA ARG A 144 7.41 9.49 -9.13
C ARG A 144 6.05 9.94 -8.62
N THR A 145 5.47 10.89 -9.32
CA THR A 145 4.07 11.28 -9.12
C THR A 145 3.17 10.36 -9.94
N THR A 146 2.02 9.96 -9.38
CA THR A 146 1.01 9.20 -10.11
C THR A 146 0.51 9.97 -11.33
N PRO A 147 0.35 9.32 -12.50
CA PRO A 147 -0.23 9.95 -13.67
C PRO A 147 -1.72 10.23 -13.45
N VAL A 148 -2.18 11.40 -13.86
CA VAL A 148 -3.60 11.83 -13.75
C VAL A 148 -4.42 11.32 -14.94
N MET A 149 -3.77 11.09 -16.08
CA MET A 149 -4.41 10.67 -17.34
C MET A 149 -3.42 9.83 -18.19
N GLY A 150 -3.89 9.33 -19.31
CA GLY A 150 -3.05 8.64 -20.28
C GLY A 150 -2.73 7.19 -19.91
N HIS A 151 -3.51 6.55 -19.03
CA HIS A 151 -3.25 5.22 -18.51
C HIS A 151 -3.08 4.15 -19.59
N THR A 152 -3.88 4.19 -20.65
CA THR A 152 -3.75 3.29 -21.81
C THR A 152 -2.53 3.62 -22.66
N ALA A 153 -2.24 4.93 -22.86
CA ALA A 153 -1.07 5.37 -23.60
C ALA A 153 0.24 4.97 -22.91
N ILE A 154 0.31 5.08 -21.60
CA ILE A 154 1.45 4.61 -20.78
C ILE A 154 1.64 3.11 -20.96
N ALA A 155 0.57 2.32 -20.82
CA ALA A 155 0.65 0.87 -20.99
C ALA A 155 1.10 0.48 -22.41
N LYS A 156 0.60 1.18 -23.44
CA LYS A 156 1.03 0.99 -24.83
C LYS A 156 2.53 1.30 -25.00
N GLN A 157 3.02 2.42 -24.49
CA GLN A 157 4.44 2.76 -24.56
C GLN A 157 5.34 1.71 -23.89
N LEU A 158 4.90 1.14 -22.76
CA LEU A 158 5.61 0.04 -22.10
C LEU A 158 5.64 -1.21 -22.99
N GLN A 159 4.52 -1.58 -23.63
CA GLN A 159 4.49 -2.71 -24.56
C GLN A 159 5.39 -2.48 -25.79
N ASP A 160 5.39 -1.25 -26.34
CA ASP A 160 6.26 -0.86 -27.46
C ASP A 160 7.74 -0.93 -27.08
N GLN A 161 8.10 -0.81 -25.80
CA GLN A 161 9.42 -1.02 -25.22
C GLN A 161 9.72 -2.49 -24.88
N GLY A 162 8.81 -3.41 -25.18
CA GLY A 162 8.96 -4.84 -24.90
C GLY A 162 8.63 -5.26 -23.46
N CYS A 163 8.00 -4.38 -22.66
CA CYS A 163 7.59 -4.75 -21.31
C CYS A 163 6.39 -5.70 -21.31
N TYR A 164 6.44 -6.68 -20.41
CA TYR A 164 5.33 -7.61 -20.17
C TYR A 164 4.45 -7.05 -19.04
N LEU A 165 3.13 -6.96 -19.27
CA LEU A 165 2.20 -6.32 -18.34
C LEU A 165 1.30 -7.32 -17.59
N ALA A 166 1.10 -8.52 -18.12
CA ALA A 166 0.29 -9.53 -17.45
C ALA A 166 0.96 -9.99 -16.15
N GLY A 167 0.18 -10.08 -15.06
CA GLY A 167 0.70 -10.44 -13.74
C GLY A 167 1.60 -9.38 -13.08
N VAL A 168 1.63 -8.16 -13.63
CA VAL A 168 2.29 -7.00 -12.99
C VAL A 168 1.22 -6.15 -12.29
N PRO A 169 1.20 -6.07 -10.94
CA PRO A 169 0.19 -5.32 -10.21
C PRO A 169 0.08 -3.87 -10.68
N GLY A 170 -1.15 -3.42 -10.89
CA GLY A 170 -1.46 -2.09 -11.41
C GLY A 170 -1.76 -2.06 -12.91
N PHE A 171 -1.52 -3.13 -13.65
CA PHE A 171 -1.90 -3.24 -15.05
C PHE A 171 -3.06 -4.22 -15.23
N PHE A 172 -3.95 -3.90 -16.17
CA PHE A 172 -5.16 -4.69 -16.46
C PHE A 172 -5.62 -4.46 -17.89
N ARG A 173 -6.54 -5.28 -18.40
CA ARG A 173 -7.17 -5.07 -19.71
C ARG A 173 -8.49 -4.33 -19.57
N THR A 174 -8.67 -3.29 -20.38
CA THR A 174 -9.95 -2.57 -20.56
C THR A 174 -10.97 -3.48 -21.27
N GLU A 175 -12.24 -3.04 -21.31
CA GLU A 175 -13.29 -3.73 -22.07
C GLU A 175 -12.94 -3.89 -23.54
N ASP A 176 -12.25 -2.92 -24.15
CA ASP A 176 -11.77 -2.94 -25.53
C ASP A 176 -10.55 -3.85 -25.74
N GLY A 177 -10.07 -4.55 -24.68
CA GLY A 177 -8.93 -5.46 -24.74
C GLY A 177 -7.56 -4.79 -24.71
N ASN A 178 -7.48 -3.47 -24.56
CA ASN A 178 -6.20 -2.77 -24.43
C ASN A 178 -5.66 -2.86 -23.01
N TRP A 179 -4.34 -2.87 -22.86
CA TRP A 179 -3.72 -2.72 -21.54
C TRP A 179 -3.84 -1.28 -21.04
N ALA A 180 -4.04 -1.13 -19.73
CA ALA A 180 -4.08 0.15 -19.04
C ALA A 180 -3.43 0.06 -17.67
N LEU A 181 -2.85 1.16 -17.20
CA LEU A 181 -2.47 1.34 -15.81
C LEU A 181 -3.74 1.64 -14.99
N THR A 182 -3.88 1.09 -13.81
CA THR A 182 -5.02 1.37 -12.92
C THR A 182 -5.07 2.85 -12.55
N GLY A 183 -6.28 3.41 -12.46
CA GLY A 183 -6.48 4.78 -12.01
C GLY A 183 -6.09 4.93 -10.54
N LEU A 184 -5.11 5.78 -10.28
CA LEU A 184 -4.57 6.04 -8.95
C LEU A 184 -4.93 7.47 -8.53
N PRO A 185 -5.25 7.72 -7.25
CA PRO A 185 -5.31 9.10 -6.75
C PRO A 185 -3.93 9.74 -6.84
N ARG A 186 -3.90 11.08 -6.86
CA ARG A 186 -2.63 11.82 -6.85
C ARG A 186 -1.82 11.47 -5.61
N GLY A 187 -0.52 11.28 -5.80
CA GLY A 187 0.41 10.94 -4.72
C GLY A 187 1.79 10.53 -5.23
N ILE A 188 2.61 10.12 -4.30
CA ILE A 188 3.98 9.65 -4.56
C ILE A 188 3.98 8.13 -4.72
N LEU A 189 4.46 7.65 -5.87
CA LEU A 189 4.79 6.25 -6.10
C LEU A 189 6.15 5.92 -5.47
N ILE A 190 6.18 4.90 -4.64
CA ILE A 190 7.32 4.44 -3.87
C ILE A 190 7.70 3.04 -4.39
N PRO A 191 8.84 2.87 -5.05
CA PRO A 191 9.31 1.56 -5.46
C PRO A 191 9.70 0.71 -4.24
N VAL A 192 9.12 -0.46 -4.11
CA VAL A 192 9.41 -1.43 -3.05
C VAL A 192 10.37 -2.47 -3.59
N ARG A 193 11.54 -2.63 -2.95
CA ARG A 193 12.65 -3.45 -3.45
C ARG A 193 12.88 -4.68 -2.60
N ASN A 194 13.19 -5.79 -3.26
CA ASN A 194 13.63 -7.02 -2.61
C ASN A 194 15.11 -6.93 -2.15
N VAL A 195 15.61 -8.00 -1.59
CA VAL A 195 17.00 -8.12 -1.10
C VAL A 195 18.06 -7.97 -2.21
N CYS A 196 17.69 -8.21 -3.45
CA CYS A 196 18.55 -8.02 -4.63
C CYS A 196 18.41 -6.61 -5.25
N GLY A 197 17.68 -5.68 -4.63
CA GLY A 197 17.44 -4.33 -5.15
C GLY A 197 16.43 -4.24 -6.30
N GLN A 198 15.78 -5.34 -6.67
CA GLN A 198 14.79 -5.36 -7.74
C GLN A 198 13.44 -4.80 -7.23
N ILE A 199 12.80 -3.97 -8.05
CA ILE A 199 11.46 -3.44 -7.74
C ILE A 199 10.44 -4.58 -7.86
N GLN A 200 9.88 -4.98 -6.74
CA GLN A 200 8.90 -6.07 -6.69
C GLN A 200 7.45 -5.58 -6.66
N GLY A 201 7.24 -4.31 -6.31
CA GLY A 201 5.94 -3.66 -6.31
C GLY A 201 6.06 -2.16 -6.12
N LEU A 202 4.93 -1.48 -6.22
CA LEU A 202 4.82 -0.05 -5.97
C LEU A 202 3.86 0.21 -4.83
N GLN A 203 4.26 1.05 -3.88
CA GLN A 203 3.37 1.61 -2.88
C GLN A 203 3.02 3.05 -3.24
N LEU A 204 1.78 3.44 -3.04
CA LEU A 204 1.31 4.80 -3.25
C LEU A 204 1.11 5.50 -1.90
N ARG A 205 1.77 6.64 -1.70
CA ARG A 205 1.45 7.60 -0.63
C ARG A 205 0.55 8.67 -1.19
N LYS A 206 -0.74 8.65 -0.81
CA LYS A 206 -1.76 9.61 -1.26
C LYS A 206 -1.53 11.00 -0.65
N ASP A 207 -1.80 12.06 -1.41
CA ASP A 207 -1.59 13.44 -0.95
C ASP A 207 -2.57 13.85 0.15
N ASN A 208 -3.85 13.73 -0.12
CA ASN A 208 -4.93 14.31 0.69
C ASN A 208 -5.70 13.24 1.48
N SER A 209 -5.00 12.33 2.15
CA SER A 209 -5.66 11.29 2.94
C SER A 209 -5.18 11.29 4.40
N VAL A 210 -6.13 11.49 5.31
CA VAL A 210 -5.88 11.36 6.76
C VAL A 210 -5.90 9.89 7.18
N LYS A 211 -6.79 9.08 6.57
CA LYS A 211 -6.89 7.64 6.81
C LYS A 211 -6.36 6.88 5.60
N ARG A 212 -5.68 5.74 5.82
CA ARG A 212 -5.11 4.89 4.75
C ARG A 212 -4.25 5.69 3.76
N LYS A 213 -3.31 6.45 4.30
CA LYS A 213 -2.38 7.27 3.53
C LYS A 213 -1.57 6.48 2.51
N PHE A 214 -1.19 5.27 2.86
CA PHE A 214 -0.45 4.33 2.01
C PHE A 214 -1.36 3.21 1.49
N ARG A 215 -1.15 2.81 0.24
CA ARG A 215 -1.78 1.64 -0.39
C ARG A 215 -0.84 1.01 -1.42
N TRP A 216 -0.99 -0.27 -1.67
CA TRP A 216 -0.32 -0.94 -2.76
C TRP A 216 -0.97 -0.56 -4.10
N VAL A 217 -0.14 -0.43 -5.14
CA VAL A 217 -0.61 -0.36 -6.53
C VAL A 217 -1.03 -1.77 -6.93
N SER A 218 -2.29 -1.93 -7.28
CA SER A 218 -2.91 -3.22 -7.55
C SER A 218 -4.00 -3.04 -8.60
N SER A 219 -4.22 -4.05 -9.42
CA SER A 219 -5.31 -4.16 -10.38
C SER A 219 -6.21 -5.38 -10.10
N MET A 220 -6.14 -5.91 -8.87
CA MET A 220 -7.01 -7.01 -8.42
C MET A 220 -8.47 -6.70 -8.70
N GLY A 221 -9.21 -7.68 -9.27
CA GLY A 221 -10.60 -7.57 -9.62
C GLY A 221 -10.90 -6.84 -10.94
N GLU A 222 -9.86 -6.38 -11.66
CA GLU A 222 -9.97 -5.93 -13.05
C GLU A 222 -9.65 -7.09 -14.00
N LYS A 223 -10.12 -7.03 -15.25
CA LYS A 223 -9.87 -8.08 -16.25
C LYS A 223 -8.37 -8.26 -16.51
N ASP A 224 -7.86 -9.48 -16.42
CA ASP A 224 -6.44 -9.83 -16.47
C ASP A 224 -5.58 -9.01 -15.48
N GLY A 225 -6.21 -8.48 -14.43
CA GLY A 225 -5.54 -7.72 -13.37
C GLY A 225 -4.81 -8.63 -12.40
N CYS A 226 -3.92 -8.04 -11.61
CA CYS A 226 -3.11 -8.75 -10.63
C CYS A 226 -3.10 -8.03 -9.29
N GLY A 227 -3.20 -8.81 -8.21
CA GLY A 227 -3.07 -8.33 -6.84
C GLY A 227 -1.63 -8.02 -6.47
N ALA A 228 -1.43 -7.01 -5.64
CA ALA A 228 -0.15 -6.78 -4.98
C ALA A 228 -0.11 -7.54 -3.64
N GLU A 229 1.07 -8.01 -3.28
CA GLU A 229 1.33 -8.60 -1.98
C GLU A 229 1.90 -7.56 -1.01
N CYS A 230 1.98 -7.91 0.28
CA CYS A 230 2.55 -7.05 1.31
C CYS A 230 4.06 -7.26 1.44
N TRP A 231 4.81 -6.86 0.40
CA TRP A 231 6.26 -7.07 0.35
C TRP A 231 7.02 -6.27 1.40
N THR A 232 8.10 -6.86 1.89
CA THR A 232 9.14 -6.14 2.63
C THR A 232 9.96 -5.27 1.67
N HIS A 233 10.67 -4.27 2.20
CA HIS A 233 11.54 -3.40 1.41
C HIS A 233 12.91 -3.31 2.06
N LEU A 234 13.97 -3.63 1.32
CA LEU A 234 15.35 -3.43 1.78
C LEU A 234 15.92 -2.14 1.17
N ALA A 235 16.29 -1.19 2.02
CA ALA A 235 17.08 -0.01 1.70
C ALA A 235 18.55 -0.25 2.09
N GLY A 236 19.43 -0.18 1.12
CA GLY A 236 20.84 -0.53 1.28
C GLY A 236 21.16 -2.00 1.00
N PRO A 237 22.44 -2.40 1.16
CA PRO A 237 22.87 -3.79 0.99
C PRO A 237 22.40 -4.67 2.16
N ALA A 238 22.30 -5.97 1.95
CA ALA A 238 22.12 -6.93 3.03
C ALA A 238 23.39 -7.00 3.90
N THR A 239 23.24 -6.96 5.20
CA THR A 239 24.33 -7.01 6.20
C THR A 239 23.98 -8.00 7.31
N ASP A 240 24.94 -8.30 8.17
CA ASP A 240 24.76 -9.17 9.34
C ASP A 240 23.77 -8.60 10.38
N THR A 241 23.63 -7.29 10.42
CA THR A 241 22.66 -6.61 11.29
C THR A 241 21.87 -5.60 10.49
N LEU A 242 20.53 -5.63 10.62
CA LEU A 242 19.61 -4.72 9.95
C LEU A 242 18.77 -3.91 10.94
N ILE A 243 18.42 -2.69 10.56
CA ILE A 243 17.34 -1.96 11.23
C ILE A 243 16.03 -2.45 10.61
N LEU A 244 15.02 -2.78 11.45
CA LEU A 244 13.69 -3.14 11.03
C LEU A 244 12.72 -2.01 11.39
N THR A 245 12.06 -1.42 10.39
CA THR A 245 11.14 -0.29 10.57
C THR A 245 9.82 -0.49 9.83
N GLU A 246 8.90 0.47 9.96
CA GLU A 246 7.64 0.50 9.23
C GLU A 246 7.70 1.47 8.05
N GLY A 247 7.38 0.95 6.85
CA GLY A 247 7.21 1.72 5.63
C GLY A 247 8.50 1.98 4.82
N PRO A 248 8.44 1.71 3.50
CA PRO A 248 9.60 1.80 2.61
C PRO A 248 10.26 3.19 2.59
N MET A 249 9.48 4.27 2.60
CA MET A 249 10.00 5.63 2.56
C MET A 249 10.88 5.97 3.77
N LYS A 250 10.51 5.50 4.97
CA LYS A 250 11.33 5.68 6.17
C LYS A 250 12.65 4.95 6.06
N ALA A 251 12.61 3.70 5.56
CA ALA A 251 13.83 2.92 5.34
C ALA A 251 14.77 3.62 4.36
N ASP A 252 14.24 4.14 3.25
CA ASP A 252 15.04 4.89 2.27
C ASP A 252 15.69 6.14 2.89
N VAL A 253 14.93 6.91 3.70
CA VAL A 253 15.45 8.11 4.39
C VAL A 253 16.52 7.75 5.40
N ILE A 254 16.30 6.75 6.26
CA ILE A 254 17.28 6.31 7.25
C ILE A 254 18.56 5.86 6.53
N HIS A 255 18.43 5.03 5.49
CA HIS A 255 19.59 4.57 4.72
C HIS A 255 20.35 5.72 4.06
N ALA A 256 19.66 6.63 3.39
CA ALA A 256 20.26 7.78 2.72
C ALA A 256 21.05 8.69 3.68
N LEU A 257 20.53 8.89 4.90
CA LEU A 257 21.14 9.78 5.90
C LEU A 257 22.27 9.12 6.71
N THR A 258 22.27 7.78 6.84
CA THR A 258 23.18 7.08 7.76
C THR A 258 24.08 6.04 7.09
N GLY A 259 23.73 5.58 5.90
CA GLY A 259 24.37 4.43 5.25
C GLY A 259 24.01 3.07 5.88
N LEU A 260 23.21 3.03 6.95
CA LEU A 260 22.79 1.78 7.58
C LEU A 260 21.80 1.02 6.69
N SER A 261 21.83 -0.29 6.76
CA SER A 261 20.90 -1.14 6.03
C SER A 261 19.59 -1.29 6.79
N VAL A 262 18.47 -1.03 6.10
CA VAL A 262 17.15 -0.94 6.73
C VAL A 262 16.15 -1.82 5.99
N LEU A 263 15.57 -2.77 6.70
CA LEU A 263 14.44 -3.58 6.23
C LEU A 263 13.14 -2.92 6.70
N ALA A 264 12.20 -2.68 5.79
CA ALA A 264 10.89 -2.16 6.13
C ALA A 264 9.79 -3.19 5.89
N VAL A 265 8.84 -3.25 6.81
CA VAL A 265 7.55 -3.93 6.63
C VAL A 265 6.48 -2.91 6.25
N PRO A 266 5.44 -3.28 5.50
CA PRO A 266 4.36 -2.35 5.11
C PRO A 266 3.47 -1.91 6.29
N GLY A 267 3.64 -2.52 7.45
CA GLY A 267 2.95 -2.27 8.72
C GLY A 267 3.20 -3.44 9.67
N VAL A 268 3.04 -3.24 10.97
CA VAL A 268 3.29 -4.28 12.00
C VAL A 268 2.47 -5.56 11.83
N ASN A 269 1.38 -5.52 11.07
CA ASN A 269 0.57 -6.69 10.73
C ASN A 269 0.98 -7.37 9.41
N GLY A 270 1.95 -6.81 8.68
CA GLY A 270 2.45 -7.32 7.40
C GLY A 270 3.60 -8.31 7.57
N LEU A 271 3.51 -9.24 8.52
CA LEU A 271 4.59 -10.16 8.88
C LEU A 271 4.67 -11.42 8.00
N SER A 272 3.68 -11.67 7.14
CA SER A 272 3.61 -12.91 6.36
C SER A 272 4.83 -13.13 5.48
N GLN A 273 5.29 -12.09 4.78
CA GLN A 273 6.49 -12.16 3.93
C GLN A 273 7.80 -11.87 4.68
N LEU A 274 7.72 -11.31 5.89
CA LEU A 274 8.90 -11.02 6.68
C LEU A 274 9.66 -12.30 7.06
N SER A 275 8.96 -13.37 7.42
CA SER A 275 9.57 -14.66 7.76
C SER A 275 10.41 -15.22 6.61
N GLU A 276 9.89 -15.20 5.41
CA GLU A 276 10.58 -15.66 4.21
C GLU A 276 11.81 -14.77 3.89
N THR A 277 11.61 -13.45 3.95
CA THR A 277 12.70 -12.48 3.73
C THR A 277 13.83 -12.64 4.74
N LEU A 278 13.53 -12.78 6.04
CA LEU A 278 14.54 -12.96 7.07
C LEU A 278 15.27 -14.29 6.91
N SER A 279 14.55 -15.37 6.59
CA SER A 279 15.15 -16.68 6.32
C SER A 279 16.07 -16.66 5.10
N ASP A 280 15.72 -15.89 4.06
CA ASP A 280 16.56 -15.67 2.88
C ASP A 280 17.83 -14.89 3.25
N LEU A 281 17.69 -13.79 3.99
CA LEU A 281 18.79 -12.97 4.48
C LEU A 281 19.77 -13.75 5.37
N GLN A 282 19.26 -14.62 6.27
CA GLN A 282 20.12 -15.48 7.06
C GLN A 282 20.93 -16.46 6.20
N ARG A 283 20.26 -17.18 5.30
CA ARG A 283 20.89 -18.24 4.50
C ARG A 283 21.89 -17.70 3.49
N ASN A 284 21.55 -16.58 2.84
CA ASN A 284 22.27 -16.10 1.67
C ASN A 284 23.11 -14.84 1.92
N HIS A 285 22.87 -14.14 3.05
CA HIS A 285 23.52 -12.87 3.35
C HIS A 285 24.09 -12.78 4.77
N GLY A 286 24.01 -13.85 5.57
CA GLY A 286 24.61 -13.92 6.88
C GLY A 286 23.97 -13.02 7.93
N LEU A 287 22.65 -12.81 7.86
CA LEU A 287 21.93 -12.01 8.85
C LEU A 287 21.96 -12.70 10.22
N GLU A 288 22.43 -12.01 11.25
CA GLU A 288 22.55 -12.48 12.63
C GLU A 288 21.67 -11.69 13.61
N GLY A 289 21.38 -10.40 13.28
CA GLY A 289 20.69 -9.54 14.22
C GLY A 289 19.74 -8.49 13.60
N ILE A 290 18.76 -8.10 14.40
CA ILE A 290 17.75 -7.08 14.07
C ILE A 290 17.71 -6.00 15.14
N LYS A 291 17.74 -4.72 14.73
CA LYS A 291 17.43 -3.58 15.59
C LYS A 291 16.06 -3.02 15.22
N THR A 292 15.05 -3.28 16.06
CA THR A 292 13.70 -2.78 15.78
C THR A 292 13.61 -1.27 16.02
N ALA A 293 13.04 -0.53 15.04
CA ALA A 293 12.89 0.92 15.05
C ALA A 293 11.51 1.33 14.51
N PHE A 294 10.46 0.91 15.19
CA PHE A 294 9.07 1.27 14.86
C PHE A 294 8.67 2.57 15.55
N ASP A 295 7.61 3.22 15.06
CA ASP A 295 7.12 4.49 15.61
C ASP A 295 6.82 4.39 17.11
N MET A 296 7.11 5.45 17.85
CA MET A 296 6.99 5.52 19.32
C MET A 296 5.54 5.48 19.84
N ASP A 297 4.52 5.51 18.99
CA ASP A 297 3.11 5.43 19.37
C ASP A 297 2.61 3.99 19.67
N TYR A 298 3.51 2.99 19.68
CA TYR A 298 3.18 1.58 19.91
C TYR A 298 2.62 1.31 21.32
N THR A 299 2.92 2.14 22.32
CA THR A 299 2.52 1.90 23.69
C THR A 299 1.02 2.11 23.95
N SER A 300 0.32 2.82 23.08
CA SER A 300 -1.08 3.21 23.25
C SER A 300 -2.09 2.37 22.46
N ASN A 301 -1.64 1.44 21.59
CA ASN A 301 -2.52 0.68 20.69
C ASN A 301 -2.34 -0.84 20.86
N TYR A 302 -3.37 -1.52 21.38
CA TYR A 302 -3.38 -2.96 21.59
C TYR A 302 -3.06 -3.79 20.33
N HIS A 303 -3.55 -3.37 19.17
CA HIS A 303 -3.27 -4.08 17.91
C HIS A 303 -1.79 -3.98 17.51
N VAL A 304 -1.16 -2.88 17.83
CA VAL A 304 0.28 -2.68 17.60
C VAL A 304 1.08 -3.55 18.56
N GLN A 305 0.69 -3.63 19.83
CA GLN A 305 1.34 -4.51 20.82
C GLN A 305 1.26 -5.98 20.43
N ALA A 306 0.12 -6.44 19.92
CA ALA A 306 -0.03 -7.81 19.42
C ALA A 306 0.89 -8.08 18.19
N GLY A 307 1.03 -7.09 17.30
CA GLY A 307 1.96 -7.18 16.17
C GLY A 307 3.42 -7.30 16.61
N TYR A 308 3.83 -6.57 17.64
CA TYR A 308 5.16 -6.71 18.24
C TYR A 308 5.40 -8.07 18.87
N ALA A 309 4.44 -8.61 19.62
CA ALA A 309 4.56 -9.94 20.19
C ALA A 309 4.75 -11.02 19.12
N ALA A 310 4.00 -10.91 18.03
CA ALA A 310 4.13 -11.80 16.88
C ALA A 310 5.51 -11.64 16.18
N LEU A 311 6.01 -10.41 16.05
CA LEU A 311 7.34 -10.15 15.51
C LEU A 311 8.43 -10.80 16.37
N TYR A 312 8.44 -10.57 17.67
CA TYR A 312 9.46 -11.15 18.55
C TYR A 312 9.40 -12.67 18.55
N THR A 313 8.20 -13.26 18.55
CA THR A 313 8.04 -14.71 18.39
C THR A 313 8.64 -15.22 17.08
N LEU A 314 8.53 -14.46 16.00
CA LEU A 314 9.14 -14.79 14.71
C LEU A 314 10.69 -14.73 14.79
N LEU A 315 11.24 -13.67 15.41
CA LEU A 315 12.68 -13.49 15.56
C LEU A 315 13.29 -14.61 16.42
N ASP A 316 12.62 -14.98 17.53
CA ASP A 316 13.01 -16.12 18.38
C ASP A 316 13.01 -17.44 17.60
N LYS A 317 11.97 -17.67 16.78
CA LYS A 317 11.88 -18.86 15.92
C LYS A 317 13.02 -18.97 14.90
N LEU A 318 13.52 -17.84 14.44
CA LEU A 318 14.62 -17.75 13.47
C LEU A 318 16.00 -17.71 14.15
N ASP A 319 16.06 -17.77 15.48
CA ASP A 319 17.30 -17.64 16.26
C ASP A 319 18.09 -16.36 15.92
N LEU A 320 17.37 -15.26 15.65
CA LEU A 320 17.96 -13.96 15.38
C LEU A 320 18.12 -13.17 16.68
N THR A 321 19.30 -12.59 16.89
CA THR A 321 19.47 -11.64 17.98
C THR A 321 18.67 -10.36 17.69
N TYR A 322 18.06 -9.76 18.71
CA TYR A 322 17.35 -8.51 18.50
C TYR A 322 17.44 -7.54 19.67
N SER A 323 17.35 -6.26 19.35
CA SER A 323 17.28 -5.16 20.32
C SER A 323 16.42 -4.05 19.78
N THR A 324 15.94 -3.17 20.66
CA THR A 324 15.19 -1.98 20.24
C THR A 324 16.16 -0.81 20.04
N TYR A 325 16.08 -0.16 18.89
CA TYR A 325 16.78 1.10 18.65
C TYR A 325 16.07 2.22 19.41
N LEU A 326 16.76 2.89 20.30
CA LEU A 326 16.20 3.96 21.13
C LEU A 326 16.62 5.33 20.58
N TRP A 327 15.65 6.27 20.50
CA TRP A 327 15.88 7.67 20.15
C TRP A 327 15.03 8.58 21.05
N ASP A 328 15.20 9.89 20.92
CA ASP A 328 14.45 10.87 21.67
C ASP A 328 12.94 10.74 21.39
N PRO A 329 12.09 10.44 22.39
CA PRO A 329 10.67 10.18 22.23
C PRO A 329 9.84 11.38 21.74
N ARG A 330 10.44 12.58 21.64
CA ARG A 330 9.82 13.74 21.01
C ARG A 330 9.60 13.54 19.50
N TYR A 331 10.39 12.66 18.90
CA TYR A 331 10.28 12.32 17.47
C TYR A 331 9.49 11.01 17.30
N LYS A 332 8.48 11.06 16.45
CA LYS A 332 7.63 9.89 16.20
C LYS A 332 8.41 8.75 15.56
N GLY A 333 9.16 9.01 14.49
CA GLY A 333 9.94 8.07 13.73
C GLY A 333 11.44 8.27 13.86
N LEU A 334 12.21 7.20 13.65
CA LEU A 334 13.67 7.26 13.64
C LEU A 334 14.19 8.15 12.49
N ASP A 335 13.51 8.16 11.34
CA ASP A 335 13.81 9.03 10.20
C ASP A 335 13.75 10.51 10.57
N ASP A 336 12.69 10.92 11.26
CA ASP A 336 12.52 12.32 11.73
C ASP A 336 13.62 12.69 12.73
N TYR A 337 13.94 11.81 13.68
CA TYR A 337 15.00 12.03 14.68
C TYR A 337 16.38 12.20 14.02
N ILE A 338 16.73 11.34 13.09
CA ILE A 338 18.04 11.41 12.42
C ILE A 338 18.15 12.70 11.61
N TRP A 339 17.12 13.04 10.83
CA TRP A 339 17.11 14.26 10.02
C TRP A 339 17.28 15.53 10.84
N GLU A 340 16.47 15.70 11.88
CA GLU A 340 16.56 16.86 12.77
C GLU A 340 17.91 16.94 13.50
N SER A 341 18.45 15.80 13.92
CA SER A 341 19.76 15.73 14.58
C SER A 341 20.89 16.19 13.65
N LEU A 342 20.81 15.86 12.35
CA LEU A 342 21.77 16.30 11.34
C LEU A 342 21.64 17.81 11.06
N LEU A 343 20.41 18.32 10.94
CA LEU A 343 20.15 19.76 10.76
C LEU A 343 20.68 20.59 11.93
N HIS A 344 20.50 20.12 13.18
CA HIS A 344 21.05 20.79 14.35
C HIS A 344 22.60 20.84 14.33
N LYS A 345 23.26 19.76 13.93
CA LYS A 345 24.72 19.75 13.79
C LYS A 345 25.23 20.72 12.71
N GLN A 346 24.51 20.83 11.58
CA GLN A 346 24.88 21.77 10.51
C GLN A 346 24.68 23.23 10.90
N ARG A 347 23.73 23.55 11.80
CA ARG A 347 23.51 24.92 12.31
C ARG A 347 24.47 25.29 13.43
N ALA A 348 25.11 24.33 14.06
CA ALA A 348 26.06 24.54 15.17
C ALA A 348 27.51 24.67 14.71
N ASN A 349 27.83 24.35 13.46
CA ASN A 349 29.11 24.54 12.77
C ASN A 349 29.03 25.75 11.84
#